data_6605f64744a590181c632bb4b21279de
#
_entry.id   6605f64744a590181c632bb4b21279de
#
_cell.length_a   1.000
_cell.length_b   1.000
_cell.length_c   1.000
_cell.angle_alpha   90.00
_cell.angle_beta   90.00
_cell.angle_gamma   90.00
#
_symmetry.space_group_name_H-M   'P 1'
#
loop_
_entity.id
_entity.type
_entity.pdbx_description
1 polymer ?
#
loop_
_entity_poly.entity_id
_entity_poly.type
_entity_poly.pdbx_seq_one_letter_code
_entity_poly.pdbx_strand_id
1 'polypeptide(L)'
;MVTAEENATTEQRSTRKAYPSWLIAGTWVLAVLMTALMGFSLYRYFTGQSLFTFLKPAGSDIATTDVSALPAFEPTRAYEAVERSANPDTVLPAGSRKDVVEYTVSSGDSLFRIADQYEVDPETIMYANYDTLNDNPHLISVGVDLKIPPVDGILYQWQEGDTLEEVAARYYATVEDILFYTGNNLDMTNPVIEPGSFIMVPNGWRPLQPFVVAVTAGDDSGVTAQIAGPGSCTPTGGNYGTYSFVWPAPYYGIISGNDYWSGHQAIDAQCYQGDSIFASDSGVVIYAGAISGGYGNMVAIDHQNGYLTLYAHLSGFNVACGQSVSQGQVIGFCGSTGNSTGAHLHFEVRQNGGFINPWYVLQ
;
A
#
# COMPACT_ATOMS: atom_id res chain seq x y z
N MET A 1 -61.67 -17.36 50.12
CA MET A 1 -62.07 -16.36 49.13
C MET A 1 -60.94 -16.19 48.17
N VAL A 2 -61.09 -16.78 46.99
CA VAL A 2 -60.09 -16.82 45.91
C VAL A 2 -60.54 -15.80 44.90
N THR A 3 -59.69 -14.87 44.53
CA THR A 3 -59.89 -14.01 43.36
C THR A 3 -58.80 -14.33 42.36
N ALA A 4 -59.23 -14.80 41.20
CA ALA A 4 -58.38 -15.05 40.03
C ALA A 4 -58.03 -13.74 39.36
N GLU A 5 -56.73 -13.53 39.06
CA GLU A 5 -56.24 -12.52 38.12
C GLU A 5 -56.01 -13.12 36.75
N GLU A 6 -56.63 -12.47 35.80
CA GLU A 6 -56.73 -12.82 34.38
C GLU A 6 -55.46 -12.41 33.64
N ASN A 7 -54.76 -13.38 33.04
CA ASN A 7 -53.60 -13.14 32.17
C ASN A 7 -54.07 -12.67 30.80
N ALA A 8 -53.89 -11.40 30.47
CA ALA A 8 -54.05 -10.86 29.15
C ALA A 8 -52.73 -10.99 28.37
N THR A 9 -52.59 -11.96 27.52
CA THR A 9 -51.57 -12.12 26.52
C THR A 9 -51.78 -11.13 25.37
N THR A 10 -50.95 -10.10 25.28
CA THR A 10 -50.95 -9.17 24.16
C THR A 10 -50.17 -9.77 23.00
N GLU A 11 -50.91 -10.26 21.97
CA GLU A 11 -50.33 -10.65 20.67
C GLU A 11 -49.84 -9.43 19.94
N GLN A 12 -48.51 -9.27 19.84
CA GLN A 12 -47.84 -8.29 18.95
C GLN A 12 -47.98 -8.75 17.50
N ARG A 13 -48.99 -8.24 16.81
CA ARG A 13 -49.19 -8.41 15.37
C ARG A 13 -48.14 -7.63 14.59
N SER A 14 -47.07 -8.33 14.15
CA SER A 14 -46.05 -7.78 13.23
C SER A 14 -46.70 -7.40 11.89
N THR A 15 -46.89 -6.12 11.65
CA THR A 15 -47.30 -5.60 10.34
C THR A 15 -46.13 -5.64 9.39
N ARG A 16 -46.00 -6.71 8.62
CA ARG A 16 -45.08 -6.73 7.45
C ARG A 16 -45.56 -5.67 6.46
N LYS A 17 -44.76 -4.62 6.27
CA LYS A 17 -44.99 -3.65 5.17
C LYS A 17 -44.88 -4.40 3.85
N ALA A 18 -46.01 -4.55 3.14
CA ALA A 18 -46.00 -5.10 1.79
C ALA A 18 -45.35 -4.07 0.84
N TYR A 19 -44.33 -4.48 0.14
CA TYR A 19 -43.72 -3.65 -0.89
C TYR A 19 -44.71 -3.53 -2.06
N PRO A 20 -44.83 -2.34 -2.68
CA PRO A 20 -45.74 -2.12 -3.81
C PRO A 20 -45.33 -3.00 -5.00
N SER A 21 -46.31 -3.59 -5.64
CA SER A 21 -46.16 -4.60 -6.71
C SER A 21 -45.30 -4.13 -7.91
N TRP A 22 -45.23 -2.81 -8.16
CA TRP A 22 -44.38 -2.27 -9.22
C TRP A 22 -42.87 -2.35 -8.91
N LEU A 23 -42.46 -2.32 -7.61
CA LEU A 23 -41.07 -2.56 -7.20
C LEU A 23 -40.65 -4.01 -7.44
N ILE A 24 -41.54 -4.95 -7.16
CA ILE A 24 -41.28 -6.39 -7.39
C ILE A 24 -41.22 -6.66 -8.90
N ALA A 25 -42.08 -6.07 -9.71
CA ALA A 25 -42.05 -6.18 -11.17
C ALA A 25 -40.74 -5.56 -11.75
N GLY A 26 -40.30 -4.40 -11.24
CA GLY A 26 -39.05 -3.76 -11.65
C GLY A 26 -37.81 -4.61 -11.38
N THR A 27 -37.75 -5.27 -10.23
CA THR A 27 -36.61 -6.15 -9.90
C THR A 27 -36.54 -7.38 -10.81
N TRP A 28 -37.67 -7.97 -11.20
CA TRP A 28 -37.72 -9.09 -12.13
C TRP A 28 -37.29 -8.68 -13.56
N VAL A 29 -37.70 -7.50 -14.02
CA VAL A 29 -37.28 -6.97 -15.34
C VAL A 29 -35.77 -6.74 -15.35
N LEU A 30 -35.21 -6.20 -14.27
CA LEU A 30 -33.76 -5.96 -14.15
C LEU A 30 -32.97 -7.28 -14.12
N ALA A 31 -33.48 -8.28 -13.40
CA ALA A 31 -32.86 -9.60 -13.33
C ALA A 31 -32.85 -10.31 -14.69
N VAL A 32 -33.94 -10.21 -15.47
CA VAL A 32 -34.02 -10.78 -16.82
C VAL A 32 -33.07 -10.05 -17.78
N LEU A 33 -32.95 -8.72 -17.69
CA LEU A 33 -32.00 -7.96 -18.50
C LEU A 33 -30.53 -8.31 -18.18
N MET A 34 -30.18 -8.46 -16.92
CA MET A 34 -28.84 -8.86 -16.49
C MET A 34 -28.49 -10.27 -16.95
N THR A 35 -29.42 -11.23 -16.85
CA THR A 35 -29.19 -12.58 -17.35
C THR A 35 -29.08 -12.65 -18.88
N ALA A 36 -29.86 -11.84 -19.61
CA ALA A 36 -29.74 -11.73 -21.06
C ALA A 36 -28.40 -11.11 -21.49
N LEU A 37 -27.93 -10.05 -20.81
CA LEU A 37 -26.62 -9.44 -21.04
C LEU A 37 -25.46 -10.41 -20.75
N MET A 38 -25.57 -11.16 -19.67
CA MET A 38 -24.55 -12.15 -19.31
C MET A 38 -24.54 -13.31 -20.31
N GLY A 39 -25.70 -13.81 -20.74
CA GLY A 39 -25.80 -14.84 -21.79
C GLY A 39 -25.24 -14.35 -23.12
N PHE A 40 -25.52 -13.10 -23.51
CA PHE A 40 -24.99 -12.48 -24.72
C PHE A 40 -23.46 -12.30 -24.63
N SER A 41 -22.92 -11.90 -23.48
CA SER A 41 -21.49 -11.77 -23.25
C SER A 41 -20.77 -13.12 -23.35
N LEU A 42 -21.32 -14.17 -22.74
CA LEU A 42 -20.82 -15.54 -22.83
C LEU A 42 -20.86 -16.09 -24.25
N TYR A 43 -21.97 -15.87 -24.96
CA TYR A 43 -22.10 -16.27 -26.38
C TYR A 43 -21.01 -15.63 -27.25
N ARG A 44 -20.76 -14.32 -27.05
CA ARG A 44 -19.72 -13.58 -27.75
C ARG A 44 -18.31 -14.07 -27.41
N TYR A 45 -18.06 -14.39 -26.14
CA TYR A 45 -16.79 -14.96 -25.68
C TYR A 45 -16.48 -16.29 -26.39
N PHE A 46 -17.48 -17.19 -26.48
CA PHE A 46 -17.30 -18.49 -27.14
C PHE A 46 -17.28 -18.42 -28.67
N THR A 47 -17.86 -17.39 -29.27
CA THR A 47 -17.87 -17.23 -30.76
C THR A 47 -16.70 -16.39 -31.28
N GLY A 48 -15.85 -15.83 -30.41
CA GLY A 48 -14.66 -15.04 -30.79
C GLY A 48 -14.95 -13.71 -31.50
N GLN A 49 -16.20 -13.21 -31.43
CA GLN A 49 -16.57 -11.96 -32.08
C GLN A 49 -16.34 -10.76 -31.15
N SER A 50 -15.37 -9.88 -31.48
CA SER A 50 -15.10 -8.65 -30.72
C SER A 50 -16.15 -7.55 -30.97
N LEU A 51 -16.46 -6.74 -29.95
CA LEU A 51 -17.39 -5.59 -30.03
C LEU A 51 -16.86 -4.41 -30.88
N PHE A 52 -15.57 -4.44 -31.31
CA PHE A 52 -14.93 -3.32 -32.00
C PHE A 52 -14.93 -3.40 -33.52
N THR A 53 -15.75 -4.24 -34.14
CA THR A 53 -15.82 -4.37 -35.59
C THR A 53 -16.54 -3.19 -36.29
N PHE A 54 -17.07 -2.20 -35.58
CA PHE A 54 -17.78 -1.07 -36.18
C PHE A 54 -16.95 0.19 -36.43
N LEU A 55 -15.66 0.18 -36.11
CA LEU A 55 -14.75 1.27 -36.43
C LEU A 55 -13.62 0.76 -37.36
N LYS A 56 -13.99 0.25 -38.51
CA LYS A 56 -13.05 0.09 -39.60
C LYS A 56 -12.97 1.43 -40.35
N PRO A 57 -11.83 2.14 -40.34
CA PRO A 57 -11.68 3.32 -41.20
C PRO A 57 -11.81 2.90 -42.67
N ALA A 58 -12.57 3.66 -43.39
CA ALA A 58 -12.78 3.45 -44.85
C ALA A 58 -11.43 3.45 -45.57
N GLY A 59 -11.23 2.42 -46.32
CA GLY A 59 -10.30 2.19 -47.43
C GLY A 59 -9.04 3.04 -47.51
N SER A 60 -7.93 2.40 -47.29
CA SER A 60 -6.76 2.61 -48.15
C SER A 60 -6.49 1.30 -48.86
N ASP A 61 -6.92 1.20 -50.10
CA ASP A 61 -6.41 0.21 -51.04
C ASP A 61 -4.91 0.48 -51.17
N ILE A 62 -4.11 -0.30 -50.44
CA ILE A 62 -2.68 -0.33 -50.69
C ILE A 62 -2.55 -1.09 -52.02
N ALA A 63 -2.36 -0.33 -53.12
CA ALA A 63 -1.93 -0.88 -54.38
C ALA A 63 -0.69 -1.73 -54.13
N THR A 64 -0.74 -2.99 -54.49
CA THR A 64 0.43 -3.89 -54.55
C THR A 64 1.39 -3.29 -55.55
N THR A 65 2.36 -2.51 -55.06
CA THR A 65 3.47 -2.04 -55.89
C THR A 65 4.34 -3.24 -56.24
N ASP A 66 4.54 -3.43 -57.56
CA ASP A 66 5.39 -4.46 -58.11
C ASP A 66 6.82 -4.27 -57.55
N VAL A 67 7.30 -5.21 -56.76
CA VAL A 67 8.59 -5.17 -56.06
C VAL A 67 9.76 -5.25 -57.06
N SER A 68 9.50 -5.57 -58.35
CA SER A 68 10.49 -5.65 -59.40
C SER A 68 11.01 -4.30 -59.90
N ALA A 69 10.41 -3.19 -59.46
CA ALA A 69 10.77 -1.81 -59.89
C ALA A 69 11.59 -1.02 -58.86
N LEU A 70 12.01 -1.63 -57.76
CA LEU A 70 12.89 -0.93 -56.80
C LEU A 70 14.33 -0.88 -57.34
N PRO A 71 14.96 0.31 -57.41
CA PRO A 71 16.35 0.41 -57.78
C PRO A 71 17.23 -0.36 -56.80
N ALA A 72 18.25 -1.03 -57.29
CA ALA A 72 19.21 -1.74 -56.48
C ALA A 72 19.81 -0.78 -55.42
N PHE A 73 19.75 -1.21 -54.15
CA PHE A 73 20.34 -0.46 -53.07
C PHE A 73 21.87 -0.50 -53.23
N GLU A 74 22.47 0.63 -53.61
CA GLU A 74 23.92 0.78 -53.56
C GLU A 74 24.30 1.32 -52.17
N PRO A 75 25.11 0.59 -51.38
CA PRO A 75 25.55 1.05 -50.06
C PRO A 75 26.66 2.10 -50.24
N THR A 76 26.30 3.32 -50.60
CA THR A 76 27.20 4.46 -50.62
C THR A 76 26.92 5.34 -49.39
N ARG A 77 27.50 4.97 -48.30
CA ARG A 77 28.10 5.73 -47.21
C ARG A 77 28.20 4.83 -45.99
N ALA A 78 29.43 4.64 -45.53
CA ALA A 78 29.62 4.23 -44.13
C ALA A 78 28.94 5.29 -43.26
N TYR A 79 27.81 4.97 -42.65
CA TYR A 79 27.27 5.76 -41.59
C TYR A 79 28.27 5.64 -40.43
N GLU A 80 28.91 6.73 -40.04
CA GLU A 80 29.56 6.80 -38.75
C GLU A 80 28.56 6.31 -37.73
N ALA A 81 28.94 5.29 -36.97
CA ALA A 81 28.13 4.81 -35.87
C ALA A 81 27.93 5.99 -34.89
N VAL A 82 26.70 6.49 -34.82
CA VAL A 82 26.32 7.45 -33.78
C VAL A 82 26.54 6.71 -32.47
N GLU A 83 27.61 7.07 -31.76
CA GLU A 83 27.75 6.64 -30.37
C GLU A 83 26.49 7.07 -29.63
N ARG A 84 25.65 6.12 -29.31
CA ARG A 84 24.54 6.37 -28.38
C ARG A 84 25.17 6.58 -27.02
N SER A 85 25.34 7.82 -26.64
CA SER A 85 25.55 8.18 -25.25
C SER A 85 24.31 7.73 -24.52
N ALA A 86 24.45 6.71 -23.67
CA ALA A 86 23.37 6.33 -22.76
C ALA A 86 23.09 7.53 -21.87
N ASN A 87 21.90 8.11 -21.98
CA ASN A 87 21.46 9.10 -21.02
C ASN A 87 21.31 8.38 -19.67
N PRO A 88 22.03 8.75 -18.62
CA PRO A 88 21.91 8.11 -17.32
C PRO A 88 20.51 8.19 -16.73
N ASP A 89 19.66 9.11 -17.23
CA ASP A 89 18.27 9.27 -16.81
C ASP A 89 17.28 8.48 -17.71
N THR A 90 17.77 7.57 -18.57
CA THR A 90 16.86 6.76 -19.37
C THR A 90 16.22 5.71 -18.50
N VAL A 91 14.94 5.86 -18.20
CA VAL A 91 14.11 4.82 -17.60
C VAL A 91 14.01 3.67 -18.61
N LEU A 92 14.60 2.53 -18.28
CA LEU A 92 14.47 1.34 -19.08
C LEU A 92 13.06 0.76 -18.89
N PRO A 93 12.42 0.21 -19.95
CA PRO A 93 11.13 -0.44 -19.79
C PRO A 93 11.18 -1.57 -18.75
N ALA A 94 10.06 -1.81 -18.04
CA ALA A 94 9.93 -2.91 -17.10
C ALA A 94 10.37 -4.24 -17.73
N GLY A 95 11.16 -5.03 -16.98
CA GLY A 95 11.72 -6.29 -17.46
C GLY A 95 12.94 -6.18 -18.38
N SER A 96 13.41 -4.96 -18.70
CA SER A 96 14.66 -4.77 -19.46
C SER A 96 15.90 -4.81 -18.59
N ARG A 97 15.79 -4.54 -17.27
CA ARG A 97 16.87 -4.67 -16.32
C ARG A 97 17.11 -6.14 -16.00
N LYS A 98 18.35 -6.52 -15.84
CA LYS A 98 18.76 -7.86 -15.42
C LYS A 98 19.56 -7.84 -14.12
N ASP A 99 20.17 -6.69 -13.80
CA ASP A 99 21.06 -6.54 -12.67
C ASP A 99 20.37 -5.74 -11.56
N VAL A 100 20.81 -6.02 -10.33
CA VAL A 100 20.45 -5.23 -9.14
C VAL A 100 21.13 -3.87 -9.24
N VAL A 101 20.38 -2.79 -8.99
CA VAL A 101 20.90 -1.42 -8.97
C VAL A 101 21.09 -0.97 -7.53
N GLU A 102 22.21 -0.31 -7.23
CA GLU A 102 22.39 0.41 -5.97
C GLU A 102 21.84 1.83 -6.13
N TYR A 103 20.97 2.24 -5.21
CA TYR A 103 20.34 3.55 -5.20
C TYR A 103 20.58 4.23 -3.86
N THR A 104 21.20 5.42 -3.88
CA THR A 104 21.36 6.25 -2.67
C THR A 104 20.14 7.13 -2.46
N VAL A 105 19.48 6.99 -1.34
CA VAL A 105 18.26 7.73 -0.98
C VAL A 105 18.54 9.23 -0.92
N SER A 106 17.73 10.00 -1.62
CA SER A 106 17.81 11.46 -1.70
C SER A 106 16.71 12.13 -0.86
N SER A 107 16.87 13.45 -0.62
CA SER A 107 15.82 14.21 0.09
C SER A 107 14.52 14.24 -0.72
N GLY A 108 13.41 13.89 -0.09
CA GLY A 108 12.09 13.81 -0.69
C GLY A 108 11.75 12.44 -1.30
N ASP A 109 12.67 11.46 -1.24
CA ASP A 109 12.35 10.09 -1.64
C ASP A 109 11.45 9.41 -0.63
N SER A 110 10.66 8.48 -1.13
CA SER A 110 9.97 7.48 -0.33
C SER A 110 10.20 6.11 -0.94
N LEU A 111 10.02 5.06 -0.15
CA LEU A 111 10.15 3.69 -0.65
C LEU A 111 9.25 3.46 -1.88
N PHE A 112 8.02 3.97 -1.84
CA PHE A 112 7.08 3.91 -2.96
C PHE A 112 7.53 4.66 -4.20
N ARG A 113 8.08 5.88 -4.03
CA ARG A 113 8.58 6.65 -5.18
C ARG A 113 9.75 5.95 -5.84
N ILE A 114 10.64 5.37 -5.03
CA ILE A 114 11.76 4.58 -5.55
C ILE A 114 11.24 3.33 -6.25
N ALA A 115 10.28 2.61 -5.66
CA ALA A 115 9.65 1.45 -6.25
C ALA A 115 8.96 1.78 -7.59
N ASP A 116 8.18 2.84 -7.64
CA ASP A 116 7.52 3.35 -8.86
C ASP A 116 8.55 3.76 -9.94
N GLN A 117 9.62 4.46 -9.54
CA GLN A 117 10.70 4.86 -10.47
C GLN A 117 11.39 3.65 -11.12
N TYR A 118 11.52 2.56 -10.38
CA TYR A 118 12.19 1.35 -10.84
C TYR A 118 11.20 0.27 -11.30
N GLU A 119 9.90 0.54 -11.28
CA GLU A 119 8.82 -0.37 -11.71
C GLU A 119 8.90 -1.72 -10.98
N VAL A 120 9.05 -1.68 -9.66
CA VAL A 120 9.02 -2.84 -8.76
C VAL A 120 8.11 -2.56 -7.57
N ASP A 121 7.61 -3.61 -6.95
CA ASP A 121 6.82 -3.48 -5.72
C ASP A 121 7.69 -2.99 -4.55
N PRO A 122 7.16 -2.14 -3.66
CA PRO A 122 7.88 -1.69 -2.47
C PRO A 122 8.36 -2.84 -1.59
N GLU A 123 7.60 -3.93 -1.50
CA GLU A 123 7.97 -5.15 -0.80
C GLU A 123 9.25 -5.77 -1.36
N THR A 124 9.43 -5.74 -2.66
CA THR A 124 10.65 -6.23 -3.32
C THR A 124 11.90 -5.50 -2.83
N ILE A 125 11.82 -4.17 -2.70
CA ILE A 125 12.90 -3.36 -2.14
C ILE A 125 13.10 -3.69 -0.66
N MET A 126 12.02 -3.84 0.12
CA MET A 126 12.11 -4.25 1.53
C MET A 126 12.81 -5.59 1.71
N TYR A 127 12.46 -6.58 0.89
CA TYR A 127 13.08 -7.91 0.94
C TYR A 127 14.58 -7.88 0.64
N ALA A 128 14.98 -7.13 -0.40
CA ALA A 128 16.38 -7.03 -0.81
C ALA A 128 17.27 -6.25 0.19
N ASN A 129 16.65 -5.47 1.08
CA ASN A 129 17.33 -4.58 2.03
C ASN A 129 16.96 -4.89 3.48
N TYR A 130 16.67 -6.16 3.79
CA TYR A 130 16.27 -6.54 5.15
C TYR A 130 17.27 -6.11 6.21
N ASP A 131 18.58 -6.27 5.96
CA ASP A 131 19.64 -5.90 6.90
C ASP A 131 19.67 -4.40 7.23
N THR A 132 19.22 -3.56 6.29
CA THR A 132 19.18 -2.10 6.44
C THR A 132 17.84 -1.62 6.97
N LEU A 133 16.74 -2.17 6.42
CA LEU A 133 15.38 -1.70 6.68
C LEU A 133 14.66 -2.52 7.77
N ASN A 134 15.10 -3.76 8.04
CA ASN A 134 14.49 -4.66 9.04
C ASN A 134 12.95 -4.71 8.93
N ASP A 135 12.45 -4.81 7.71
CA ASP A 135 11.02 -4.75 7.35
C ASP A 135 10.29 -3.46 7.81
N ASN A 136 11.03 -2.41 8.14
CA ASN A 136 10.47 -1.13 8.54
C ASN A 136 10.74 -0.08 7.45
N PRO A 137 9.71 0.33 6.68
CA PRO A 137 9.85 1.34 5.62
C PRO A 137 10.26 2.71 6.16
N HIS A 138 10.06 2.99 7.46
CA HIS A 138 10.48 4.23 8.10
C HIS A 138 12.00 4.28 8.40
N LEU A 139 12.74 3.21 8.16
CA LEU A 139 14.21 3.24 8.25
C LEU A 139 14.88 3.79 6.99
N ILE A 140 14.11 4.09 5.94
CA ILE A 140 14.63 4.82 4.79
C ILE A 140 15.04 6.25 5.21
N SER A 141 16.28 6.62 4.96
CA SER A 141 16.85 7.93 5.34
C SER A 141 17.79 8.42 4.26
N VAL A 142 17.90 9.74 4.09
CA VAL A 142 18.80 10.36 3.10
C VAL A 142 20.23 9.85 3.30
N GLY A 143 20.85 9.39 2.21
CA GLY A 143 22.20 8.85 2.19
C GLY A 143 22.29 7.34 2.45
N VAL A 144 21.17 6.65 2.68
CA VAL A 144 21.14 5.19 2.76
C VAL A 144 21.22 4.60 1.35
N ASP A 145 22.06 3.58 1.17
CA ASP A 145 22.14 2.83 -0.09
C ASP A 145 21.17 1.65 -0.05
N LEU A 146 20.33 1.57 -1.08
CA LEU A 146 19.35 0.50 -1.25
C LEU A 146 19.68 -0.33 -2.50
N LYS A 147 19.56 -1.64 -2.37
CA LYS A 147 19.58 -2.57 -3.50
C LYS A 147 18.18 -2.61 -4.13
N ILE A 148 18.11 -2.31 -5.41
CA ILE A 148 16.86 -2.33 -6.18
C ILE A 148 16.90 -3.53 -7.12
N PRO A 149 16.13 -4.58 -6.87
CA PRO A 149 16.04 -5.73 -7.74
C PRO A 149 15.49 -5.37 -9.13
N PRO A 150 15.82 -6.16 -10.15
CA PRO A 150 15.38 -5.89 -11.52
C PRO A 150 13.92 -6.22 -11.81
N VAL A 151 13.31 -7.09 -11.01
CA VAL A 151 11.90 -7.53 -11.14
C VAL A 151 11.34 -7.81 -9.74
N ASP A 152 10.01 -7.89 -9.64
CA ASP A 152 9.34 -8.23 -8.40
C ASP A 152 9.68 -9.62 -7.89
N GLY A 153 9.89 -9.71 -6.57
CA GLY A 153 10.22 -10.97 -5.91
C GLY A 153 11.29 -10.85 -4.83
N ILE A 154 11.96 -11.95 -4.55
CA ILE A 154 13.00 -12.06 -3.53
C ILE A 154 14.39 -12.10 -4.18
N LEU A 155 15.28 -11.20 -3.79
CA LEU A 155 16.72 -11.32 -4.07
C LEU A 155 17.34 -12.22 -2.99
N TYR A 156 17.61 -13.48 -3.35
CA TYR A 156 18.05 -14.50 -2.43
C TYR A 156 19.54 -14.77 -2.56
N GLN A 157 20.26 -14.83 -1.44
CA GLN A 157 21.64 -15.29 -1.42
C GLN A 157 21.68 -16.79 -1.19
N TRP A 158 22.14 -17.53 -2.20
CA TRP A 158 22.19 -18.99 -2.20
C TRP A 158 23.08 -19.54 -1.09
N GLN A 159 22.58 -20.51 -0.33
CA GLN A 159 23.31 -21.15 0.76
C GLN A 159 23.81 -22.52 0.34
N GLU A 160 24.84 -23.00 1.01
CA GLU A 160 25.31 -24.36 0.80
C GLU A 160 24.22 -25.38 1.22
N GLY A 161 23.91 -26.30 0.31
CA GLY A 161 22.88 -27.31 0.51
C GLY A 161 21.46 -26.90 0.09
N ASP A 162 21.23 -25.66 -0.35
CA ASP A 162 19.93 -25.26 -0.90
C ASP A 162 19.60 -26.03 -2.18
N THR A 163 18.30 -26.26 -2.39
CA THR A 163 17.75 -26.76 -3.66
C THR A 163 16.76 -25.75 -4.23
N LEU A 164 16.56 -25.78 -5.55
CA LEU A 164 15.60 -24.88 -6.21
C LEU A 164 14.19 -25.07 -5.68
N GLU A 165 13.81 -26.32 -5.43
CA GLU A 165 12.50 -26.69 -4.90
C GLU A 165 12.26 -26.12 -3.50
N GLU A 166 13.27 -26.21 -2.62
CA GLU A 166 13.17 -25.69 -1.26
C GLU A 166 13.12 -24.17 -1.24
N VAL A 167 13.93 -23.50 -2.05
CA VAL A 167 13.96 -22.03 -2.15
C VAL A 167 12.65 -21.53 -2.78
N ALA A 168 12.18 -22.13 -3.86
CA ALA A 168 10.90 -21.79 -4.48
C ALA A 168 9.74 -21.96 -3.47
N ALA A 169 9.67 -23.10 -2.79
CA ALA A 169 8.63 -23.36 -1.79
C ALA A 169 8.70 -22.39 -0.60
N ARG A 170 9.90 -22.03 -0.14
CA ARG A 170 10.11 -21.07 0.96
C ARG A 170 9.53 -19.69 0.67
N TYR A 171 9.58 -19.26 -0.57
CA TYR A 171 9.14 -17.96 -1.02
C TYR A 171 7.86 -17.98 -1.87
N TYR A 172 7.10 -19.08 -1.82
CA TYR A 172 5.82 -19.23 -2.52
C TYR A 172 5.89 -19.00 -4.04
N ALA A 173 7.06 -19.26 -4.63
CA ALA A 173 7.31 -19.20 -6.08
C ALA A 173 7.36 -20.61 -6.67
N THR A 174 7.53 -20.70 -7.99
CA THR A 174 7.78 -21.96 -8.70
C THR A 174 9.26 -22.11 -9.06
N VAL A 175 9.72 -23.34 -9.28
CA VAL A 175 11.07 -23.60 -9.77
C VAL A 175 11.25 -23.00 -11.16
N GLU A 176 10.20 -23.04 -11.98
CA GLU A 176 10.16 -22.46 -13.31
C GLU A 176 10.39 -20.94 -13.30
N ASP A 177 9.82 -20.22 -12.32
CA ASP A 177 10.03 -18.77 -12.17
C ASP A 177 11.53 -18.46 -12.00
N ILE A 178 12.24 -19.28 -11.21
CA ILE A 178 13.68 -19.10 -10.96
C ILE A 178 14.51 -19.49 -12.18
N LEU A 179 14.20 -20.64 -12.80
CA LEU A 179 14.95 -21.19 -13.94
C LEU A 179 14.81 -20.35 -15.20
N PHE A 180 13.58 -19.87 -15.51
CA PHE A 180 13.32 -19.15 -16.76
C PHE A 180 13.64 -17.67 -16.67
N TYR A 181 13.90 -17.15 -15.47
CA TYR A 181 14.35 -15.78 -15.35
C TYR A 181 15.76 -15.60 -15.89
N THR A 182 15.86 -14.92 -17.01
CA THR A 182 17.13 -14.76 -17.75
C THR A 182 18.22 -14.03 -16.97
N GLY A 183 17.86 -13.24 -15.95
CA GLY A 183 18.81 -12.55 -15.07
C GLY A 183 19.58 -13.50 -14.15
N ASN A 184 19.05 -14.69 -13.85
CA ASN A 184 19.75 -15.70 -13.05
C ASN A 184 20.82 -16.44 -13.83
N ASN A 185 20.80 -16.38 -15.17
CA ASN A 185 21.79 -17.00 -16.06
C ASN A 185 22.05 -18.50 -15.76
N LEU A 186 20.99 -19.25 -15.45
CA LEU A 186 21.06 -20.67 -15.08
C LEU A 186 20.97 -21.56 -16.34
N ASP A 187 21.73 -22.67 -16.34
CA ASP A 187 21.53 -23.73 -17.30
C ASP A 187 20.25 -24.50 -16.95
N MET A 188 19.25 -24.44 -17.84
CA MET A 188 17.95 -25.07 -17.64
C MET A 188 17.98 -26.61 -17.59
N THR A 189 19.07 -27.22 -18.09
CA THR A 189 19.23 -28.67 -18.09
C THR A 189 20.02 -29.21 -16.90
N ASN A 190 20.89 -28.39 -16.33
CA ASN A 190 21.70 -28.71 -15.16
C ASN A 190 22.02 -27.43 -14.38
N PRO A 191 21.04 -26.87 -13.65
CA PRO A 191 21.23 -25.61 -12.92
C PRO A 191 22.23 -25.83 -11.76
N VAL A 192 23.37 -25.15 -11.85
CA VAL A 192 24.36 -25.09 -10.78
C VAL A 192 24.44 -23.67 -10.28
N ILE A 193 24.21 -23.49 -8.96
CA ILE A 193 24.25 -22.18 -8.31
C ILE A 193 25.35 -22.23 -7.25
N GLU A 194 26.31 -21.32 -7.33
CA GLU A 194 27.42 -21.24 -6.37
C GLU A 194 26.93 -20.68 -5.04
N PRO A 195 27.26 -21.31 -3.90
CA PRO A 195 26.93 -20.76 -2.58
C PRO A 195 27.50 -19.34 -2.42
N GLY A 196 26.68 -18.43 -1.88
CA GLY A 196 27.01 -17.01 -1.71
C GLY A 196 26.62 -16.11 -2.89
N SER A 197 26.30 -16.69 -4.07
CA SER A 197 25.77 -15.91 -5.19
C SER A 197 24.34 -15.45 -4.95
N PHE A 198 23.94 -14.34 -5.57
CA PHE A 198 22.57 -13.85 -5.51
C PHE A 198 21.79 -14.34 -6.71
N ILE A 199 20.57 -14.81 -6.46
CA ILE A 199 19.58 -15.13 -7.50
C ILE A 199 18.29 -14.38 -7.22
N MET A 200 17.56 -14.06 -8.29
CA MET A 200 16.17 -13.61 -8.17
C MET A 200 15.24 -14.81 -8.07
N VAL A 201 14.29 -14.71 -7.17
CA VAL A 201 13.10 -15.55 -7.10
C VAL A 201 11.92 -14.71 -7.54
N PRO A 202 11.65 -14.62 -8.87
CA PRO A 202 10.58 -13.77 -9.39
C PRO A 202 9.23 -14.17 -8.80
N ASN A 203 8.37 -13.18 -8.54
CA ASN A 203 7.06 -13.35 -7.89
C ASN A 203 7.12 -13.97 -6.49
N GLY A 204 8.32 -14.24 -5.98
CA GLY A 204 8.50 -14.74 -4.62
C GLY A 204 8.13 -13.68 -3.58
N TRP A 205 7.55 -14.12 -2.47
CA TRP A 205 7.16 -13.23 -1.37
C TRP A 205 7.38 -13.89 -0.01
N ARG A 206 7.41 -13.07 1.04
CA ARG A 206 7.37 -13.49 2.43
C ARG A 206 6.57 -12.49 3.27
N PRO A 207 5.97 -12.91 4.39
CA PRO A 207 5.38 -11.97 5.32
C PRO A 207 6.43 -10.97 5.82
N LEU A 208 6.09 -9.67 5.80
CA LEU A 208 6.88 -8.65 6.47
C LEU A 208 6.66 -8.73 7.99
N GLN A 209 7.70 -8.44 8.76
CA GLN A 209 7.58 -8.33 10.21
C GLN A 209 6.92 -6.98 10.54
N PRO A 210 5.73 -6.95 11.15
CA PRO A 210 5.08 -5.68 11.45
C PRO A 210 5.92 -4.92 12.49
N PHE A 211 6.30 -3.69 12.14
CA PHE A 211 6.87 -2.78 13.11
C PHE A 211 5.72 -2.19 13.95
N VAL A 212 5.64 -2.58 15.20
CA VAL A 212 4.56 -2.15 16.11
C VAL A 212 5.18 -1.33 17.24
N VAL A 213 4.76 -0.07 17.37
CA VAL A 213 4.91 0.63 18.65
C VAL A 213 4.05 -0.12 19.67
N ALA A 214 4.67 -0.62 20.72
CA ALA A 214 3.95 -1.37 21.75
C ALA A 214 2.89 -0.45 22.38
N VAL A 215 1.62 -0.71 22.07
CA VAL A 215 0.48 -0.12 22.75
C VAL A 215 0.04 -1.15 23.78
N THR A 216 0.19 -0.85 25.06
CA THR A 216 -0.41 -1.67 26.09
C THR A 216 -1.91 -1.36 26.10
N ALA A 217 -2.73 -2.31 25.65
CA ALA A 217 -4.18 -2.20 25.80
C ALA A 217 -4.51 -2.05 27.29
N GLY A 218 -5.37 -1.09 27.62
CA GLY A 218 -6.02 -1.05 28.91
C GLY A 218 -6.83 -2.34 29.11
N ASP A 219 -7.00 -2.75 30.35
CA ASP A 219 -7.89 -3.87 30.69
C ASP A 219 -9.36 -3.53 30.34
N ASP A 220 -10.23 -4.54 30.34
CA ASP A 220 -11.67 -4.41 30.04
C ASP A 220 -12.45 -3.43 30.94
N SER A 221 -11.77 -2.70 31.83
CA SER A 221 -12.33 -1.72 32.75
C SER A 221 -12.56 -0.33 32.14
N GLY A 222 -12.33 -0.15 30.84
CA GLY A 222 -12.44 1.15 30.14
C GLY A 222 -11.22 2.06 30.35
N VAL A 223 -10.08 1.49 30.74
CA VAL A 223 -8.80 2.20 30.82
C VAL A 223 -8.24 2.38 29.42
N THR A 224 -7.82 3.60 29.15
CA THR A 224 -7.23 4.04 27.89
C THR A 224 -5.98 3.24 27.51
N ALA A 225 -5.79 3.00 26.22
CA ALA A 225 -4.57 2.43 25.69
C ALA A 225 -3.35 3.28 26.12
N GLN A 226 -2.23 2.65 26.44
CA GLN A 226 -1.00 3.33 26.84
C GLN A 226 0.14 2.98 25.89
N ILE A 227 0.86 3.99 25.44
CA ILE A 227 2.12 3.83 24.71
C ILE A 227 3.27 3.91 25.69
N ALA A 228 4.17 2.94 25.68
CA ALA A 228 5.34 2.95 26.58
C ALA A 228 6.39 3.95 26.10
N GLY A 229 6.97 4.73 27.01
CA GLY A 229 8.12 5.59 26.76
C GLY A 229 7.99 7.02 27.32
N PRO A 230 9.05 7.82 27.20
CA PRO A 230 9.02 9.23 27.60
C PRO A 230 7.97 9.99 26.78
N GLY A 231 7.08 10.71 27.45
CA GLY A 231 5.94 11.41 26.81
C GLY A 231 4.60 10.67 26.93
N SER A 232 4.59 9.43 27.47
CA SER A 232 3.36 8.70 27.79
C SER A 232 2.77 9.09 29.15
N CYS A 233 1.47 8.94 29.27
CA CYS A 233 0.74 9.05 30.52
C CYS A 233 -0.46 8.10 30.53
N THR A 234 -1.05 7.91 31.70
CA THR A 234 -2.32 7.20 31.87
C THR A 234 -3.40 8.24 32.18
N PRO A 235 -4.18 8.67 31.19
CA PRO A 235 -5.23 9.65 31.44
C PRO A 235 -6.38 9.01 32.22
N THR A 236 -7.01 9.81 33.09
CA THR A 236 -8.14 9.40 33.89
C THR A 236 -9.43 10.04 33.37
N GLY A 237 -9.94 9.55 32.25
CA GLY A 237 -11.14 10.10 31.60
C GLY A 237 -10.83 11.21 30.58
N GLY A 238 -11.84 11.73 29.93
CA GLY A 238 -11.73 12.80 28.92
C GLY A 238 -12.80 12.71 27.84
N ASN A 239 -12.53 13.32 26.69
CA ASN A 239 -13.44 13.32 25.54
C ASN A 239 -13.52 11.94 24.90
N TYR A 240 -14.72 11.62 24.42
CA TYR A 240 -14.97 10.40 23.62
C TYR A 240 -15.04 10.74 22.14
N GLY A 241 -14.50 9.84 21.33
CA GLY A 241 -14.60 9.93 19.88
C GLY A 241 -16.01 9.66 19.36
N THR A 242 -16.29 10.21 18.21
CA THR A 242 -17.61 10.17 17.55
C THR A 242 -17.73 9.05 16.51
N TYR A 243 -16.67 8.29 16.23
CA TYR A 243 -16.51 7.35 15.12
C TYR A 243 -16.51 8.03 13.73
N SER A 244 -16.41 9.35 13.68
CA SER A 244 -16.35 10.15 12.46
C SER A 244 -14.99 10.81 12.41
N PHE A 245 -14.11 10.33 11.54
CA PHE A 245 -12.73 10.81 11.46
C PHE A 245 -12.59 11.82 10.34
N VAL A 246 -12.11 13.03 10.66
CA VAL A 246 -11.79 14.05 9.65
C VAL A 246 -10.32 13.97 9.24
N TRP A 247 -10.03 14.50 8.06
CA TRP A 247 -8.67 14.58 7.54
C TRP A 247 -7.74 15.39 8.47
N PRO A 248 -6.56 14.85 8.85
CA PRO A 248 -5.74 15.43 9.92
C PRO A 248 -4.75 16.51 9.48
N ALA A 249 -4.66 16.81 8.18
CA ALA A 249 -3.68 17.73 7.61
C ALA A 249 -4.35 18.88 6.85
N PRO A 250 -3.65 20.01 6.57
CA PRO A 250 -4.27 21.17 5.91
C PRO A 250 -4.61 20.92 4.44
N TYR A 251 -3.94 19.99 3.78
CA TYR A 251 -4.16 19.66 2.37
C TYR A 251 -4.71 18.24 2.25
N TYR A 252 -5.77 18.07 1.48
CA TYR A 252 -6.31 16.75 1.20
C TYR A 252 -5.46 16.05 0.13
N GLY A 253 -4.81 14.97 0.50
CA GLY A 253 -3.99 14.15 -0.39
C GLY A 253 -2.81 13.49 0.33
N ILE A 254 -2.32 12.44 -0.26
CA ILE A 254 -1.13 11.72 0.20
C ILE A 254 0.10 12.16 -0.60
N ILE A 255 1.28 12.00 -0.03
CA ILE A 255 2.51 12.06 -0.79
C ILE A 255 2.50 10.87 -1.75
N SER A 256 2.82 11.12 -3.02
CA SER A 256 2.78 10.13 -4.08
C SER A 256 3.44 8.82 -3.66
N GLY A 257 2.66 7.74 -3.69
CA GLY A 257 3.10 6.41 -3.37
C GLY A 257 3.11 6.01 -1.88
N ASN A 258 2.86 6.91 -0.94
CA ASN A 258 2.87 6.61 0.50
C ASN A 258 1.45 6.35 1.04
N ASP A 259 0.75 5.43 0.40
CA ASP A 259 -0.57 4.98 0.84
C ASP A 259 -0.47 3.77 1.79
N TYR A 260 -1.61 3.27 2.24
CA TYR A 260 -1.70 2.12 3.13
C TYR A 260 -1.43 0.80 2.38
N TRP A 261 -0.49 0.00 2.90
CA TRP A 261 -0.17 -1.33 2.39
C TRP A 261 0.44 -2.21 3.50
N SER A 262 0.78 -3.46 3.20
CA SER A 262 1.23 -4.44 4.22
C SER A 262 2.50 -4.01 4.99
N GLY A 263 3.41 -3.30 4.33
CA GLY A 263 4.64 -2.78 4.93
C GLY A 263 4.52 -1.35 5.48
N HIS A 264 3.49 -0.59 5.06
CA HIS A 264 3.21 0.76 5.53
C HIS A 264 1.77 0.85 6.01
N GLN A 265 1.53 0.51 7.29
CA GLN A 265 0.20 0.45 7.89
C GLN A 265 -0.29 1.84 8.33
N ALA A 266 -0.12 2.83 7.45
CA ALA A 266 -0.39 4.24 7.62
C ALA A 266 -0.70 4.90 6.28
N ILE A 267 -1.02 6.19 6.31
CA ILE A 267 -0.95 7.08 5.15
C ILE A 267 -0.03 8.24 5.46
N ASP A 268 0.75 8.69 4.46
CA ASP A 268 1.57 9.88 4.59
C ASP A 268 0.86 11.07 3.93
N ALA A 269 0.21 11.87 4.77
CA ALA A 269 -0.56 13.02 4.35
C ALA A 269 0.34 14.21 4.00
N GLN A 270 -0.01 14.89 2.90
CA GLN A 270 0.74 16.05 2.44
C GLN A 270 0.62 17.23 3.41
N CYS A 271 1.76 17.76 3.85
CA CYS A 271 1.87 19.03 4.56
C CYS A 271 3.26 19.62 4.40
N TYR A 272 3.43 20.87 4.77
CA TYR A 272 4.73 21.57 4.77
C TYR A 272 5.21 21.80 6.21
N GLN A 273 6.51 21.97 6.36
CA GLN A 273 7.14 22.23 7.66
C GLN A 273 6.44 23.36 8.42
N GLY A 274 5.90 23.05 9.60
CA GLY A 274 5.21 24.01 10.46
C GLY A 274 3.71 24.15 10.22
N ASP A 275 3.15 23.50 9.22
CA ASP A 275 1.69 23.45 9.03
C ASP A 275 0.99 22.81 10.23
N SER A 276 -0.23 23.25 10.53
CA SER A 276 -1.01 22.73 11.63
C SER A 276 -1.51 21.32 11.35
N ILE A 277 -1.35 20.43 12.31
CA ILE A 277 -1.88 19.06 12.31
C ILE A 277 -3.05 18.99 13.29
N PHE A 278 -4.12 18.33 12.88
CA PHE A 278 -5.41 18.34 13.56
C PHE A 278 -5.77 16.95 14.10
N ALA A 279 -6.46 16.90 15.25
CA ALA A 279 -7.06 15.68 15.76
C ALA A 279 -8.16 15.19 14.80
N SER A 280 -8.05 13.96 14.30
CA SER A 280 -9.04 13.38 13.36
C SER A 280 -10.40 13.16 14.03
N ASP A 281 -10.43 12.84 15.32
CA ASP A 281 -11.64 12.76 16.13
C ASP A 281 -11.34 13.24 17.55
N SER A 282 -12.38 13.46 18.35
CA SER A 282 -12.27 13.83 19.76
C SER A 282 -11.69 12.66 20.56
N GLY A 283 -10.93 12.97 21.61
CA GLY A 283 -10.31 11.93 22.45
C GLY A 283 -9.41 12.50 23.53
N VAL A 284 -8.52 11.67 24.03
CA VAL A 284 -7.53 12.03 25.05
C VAL A 284 -6.13 11.71 24.55
N VAL A 285 -5.22 12.65 24.68
CA VAL A 285 -3.81 12.46 24.33
C VAL A 285 -3.17 11.48 25.31
N ILE A 286 -2.72 10.34 24.83
CA ILE A 286 -2.04 9.31 25.63
C ILE A 286 -0.52 9.32 25.44
N TYR A 287 -0.05 10.04 24.42
CA TYR A 287 1.36 10.25 24.15
C TYR A 287 1.58 11.59 23.45
N ALA A 288 2.58 12.33 23.89
CA ALA A 288 3.11 13.51 23.20
C ALA A 288 4.61 13.63 23.52
N GLY A 289 5.47 13.24 22.57
CA GLY A 289 6.90 13.18 22.81
C GLY A 289 7.68 12.63 21.63
N ALA A 290 9.01 12.57 21.76
CA ALA A 290 9.89 11.90 20.83
C ALA A 290 9.93 10.40 21.14
N ILE A 291 9.76 9.56 20.12
CA ILE A 291 9.81 8.10 20.23
C ILE A 291 10.79 7.52 19.20
N SER A 292 11.47 6.44 19.60
CA SER A 292 12.34 5.66 18.71
C SER A 292 11.52 4.83 17.73
N GLY A 293 12.19 4.24 16.73
CA GLY A 293 11.56 3.36 15.76
C GLY A 293 11.08 4.07 14.50
N GLY A 294 11.61 5.27 14.24
CA GLY A 294 11.34 6.00 13.00
C GLY A 294 10.34 7.13 13.13
N TYR A 295 9.40 7.09 14.06
CA TYR A 295 8.31 8.08 14.19
C TYR A 295 8.76 9.51 14.53
N GLY A 296 9.92 9.68 15.20
CA GLY A 296 10.36 11.00 15.65
C GLY A 296 9.42 11.59 16.71
N ASN A 297 9.04 12.85 16.56
CA ASN A 297 8.04 13.46 17.43
C ASN A 297 6.64 12.98 17.06
N MET A 298 5.91 12.45 18.04
CA MET A 298 4.62 11.80 17.84
C MET A 298 3.58 12.26 18.87
N VAL A 299 2.34 12.39 18.42
CA VAL A 299 1.15 12.47 19.27
C VAL A 299 0.33 11.21 19.03
N ALA A 300 -0.24 10.64 20.10
CA ALA A 300 -1.25 9.59 19.99
C ALA A 300 -2.48 9.97 20.80
N ILE A 301 -3.66 9.74 20.21
CA ILE A 301 -4.96 10.07 20.79
C ILE A 301 -5.77 8.80 20.93
N ASP A 302 -6.20 8.50 22.15
CA ASP A 302 -7.19 7.47 22.44
C ASP A 302 -8.59 8.09 22.36
N HIS A 303 -9.41 7.57 21.47
CA HIS A 303 -10.78 8.03 21.27
C HIS A 303 -11.77 7.36 22.22
N GLN A 304 -11.31 6.50 23.15
CA GLN A 304 -12.10 5.82 24.18
C GLN A 304 -13.31 5.03 23.62
N ASN A 305 -13.23 4.63 22.36
CA ASN A 305 -14.25 3.88 21.63
C ASN A 305 -13.65 2.69 20.87
N GLY A 306 -12.45 2.27 21.29
CA GLY A 306 -11.67 1.20 20.63
C GLY A 306 -10.78 1.69 19.50
N TYR A 307 -10.82 2.98 19.14
CA TYR A 307 -9.93 3.57 18.14
C TYR A 307 -8.82 4.39 18.80
N LEU A 308 -7.65 4.33 18.14
CA LEU A 308 -6.46 5.10 18.46
C LEU A 308 -5.94 5.72 17.14
N THR A 309 -5.53 6.99 17.18
CA THR A 309 -4.84 7.64 16.07
C THR A 309 -3.45 8.09 16.46
N LEU A 310 -2.49 7.94 15.55
CA LEU A 310 -1.10 8.37 15.71
C LEU A 310 -0.75 9.40 14.64
N TYR A 311 0.01 10.41 15.07
CA TYR A 311 0.44 11.55 14.26
C TYR A 311 1.95 11.70 14.44
N ALA A 312 2.75 11.34 13.45
CA ALA A 312 4.20 11.28 13.58
C ALA A 312 4.95 12.28 12.66
N HIS A 313 6.27 12.29 12.77
CA HIS A 313 7.21 13.19 12.11
C HIS A 313 7.01 14.67 12.45
N LEU A 314 6.31 14.98 13.54
CA LEU A 314 5.98 16.36 13.94
C LEU A 314 7.23 17.20 14.19
N SER A 315 7.16 18.50 13.89
CA SER A 315 8.19 19.47 14.27
C SER A 315 8.03 19.97 15.71
N GLY A 316 6.81 19.86 16.24
CA GLY A 316 6.48 20.28 17.60
C GLY A 316 5.05 19.91 18.00
N PHE A 317 4.77 20.05 19.29
CA PHE A 317 3.51 19.69 19.90
C PHE A 317 2.70 20.94 20.28
N ASN A 318 1.37 20.88 20.17
CA ASN A 318 0.44 21.89 20.69
C ASN A 318 -0.46 21.30 21.79
N VAL A 319 -0.17 20.09 22.20
CA VAL A 319 -0.89 19.36 23.26
C VAL A 319 0.09 18.65 24.17
N ALA A 320 -0.37 18.30 25.35
CA ALA A 320 0.35 17.49 26.32
C ALA A 320 -0.40 16.19 26.60
N CYS A 321 0.31 15.16 27.03
CA CYS A 321 -0.26 13.91 27.46
C CYS A 321 -1.27 14.12 28.62
N GLY A 322 -2.42 13.44 28.59
CA GLY A 322 -3.56 13.61 29.50
C GLY A 322 -4.55 14.70 29.08
N GLN A 323 -4.23 15.49 28.07
CA GLN A 323 -5.12 16.55 27.58
C GLN A 323 -6.27 15.97 26.73
N SER A 324 -7.51 16.38 27.04
CA SER A 324 -8.66 16.15 26.16
C SER A 324 -8.58 17.05 24.94
N VAL A 325 -8.87 16.49 23.77
CA VAL A 325 -8.92 17.21 22.50
C VAL A 325 -10.27 17.03 21.83
N SER A 326 -10.68 18.02 21.07
CA SER A 326 -11.86 17.94 20.19
C SER A 326 -11.43 17.65 18.77
N GLN A 327 -12.32 17.03 17.98
CA GLN A 327 -12.11 16.85 16.53
C GLN A 327 -11.76 18.18 15.86
N GLY A 328 -10.75 18.18 14.99
CA GLY A 328 -10.27 19.38 14.30
C GLY A 328 -9.40 20.31 15.14
N GLN A 329 -9.15 20.00 16.42
CA GLN A 329 -8.25 20.78 17.26
C GLN A 329 -6.79 20.61 16.77
N VAL A 330 -6.02 21.72 16.74
CA VAL A 330 -4.57 21.68 16.43
C VAL A 330 -3.84 20.95 17.56
N ILE A 331 -3.16 19.85 17.23
CA ILE A 331 -2.43 19.00 18.16
C ILE A 331 -0.91 19.08 18.03
N GLY A 332 -0.43 19.58 16.90
CA GLY A 332 0.99 19.73 16.64
C GLY A 332 1.23 20.36 15.26
N PHE A 333 2.47 20.30 14.83
CA PHE A 333 2.90 20.94 13.60
C PHE A 333 3.64 19.93 12.72
N CYS A 334 3.37 19.96 11.42
CA CYS A 334 4.04 19.13 10.41
C CYS A 334 5.55 19.31 10.47
N GLY A 335 6.28 18.23 10.29
CA GLY A 335 7.74 18.24 10.35
C GLY A 335 8.36 17.11 9.54
N SER A 336 9.64 16.86 9.83
CA SER A 336 10.43 15.79 9.24
C SER A 336 11.35 15.19 10.30
N THR A 337 10.84 14.99 11.53
CA THR A 337 11.62 14.37 12.61
C THR A 337 11.57 12.85 12.52
N GLY A 338 12.55 12.17 13.11
CA GLY A 338 12.69 10.72 12.99
C GLY A 338 13.19 10.30 11.60
N ASN A 339 12.76 9.16 11.13
CA ASN A 339 13.11 8.65 9.82
C ASN A 339 12.13 9.19 8.76
N SER A 340 12.42 10.38 8.26
CA SER A 340 11.62 11.07 7.27
C SER A 340 12.53 11.73 6.25
N THR A 341 12.22 11.59 4.97
CA THR A 341 13.00 12.18 3.87
C THR A 341 12.57 13.61 3.53
N GLY A 342 11.45 14.06 4.07
CA GLY A 342 10.89 15.39 3.85
C GLY A 342 9.65 15.64 4.71
N ALA A 343 9.17 16.89 4.76
CA ALA A 343 8.04 17.24 5.60
C ALA A 343 6.75 16.56 5.13
N HIS A 344 6.12 15.79 6.02
CA HIS A 344 4.83 15.13 5.86
C HIS A 344 4.26 14.73 7.21
N LEU A 345 2.98 14.37 7.23
CA LEU A 345 2.35 13.74 8.38
C LEU A 345 2.20 12.24 8.12
N HIS A 346 2.88 11.44 8.92
CA HIS A 346 2.59 10.01 9.00
C HIS A 346 1.40 9.80 9.92
N PHE A 347 0.32 9.23 9.39
CA PHE A 347 -0.96 9.07 10.09
C PHE A 347 -1.42 7.61 10.13
N GLU A 348 -1.61 7.09 11.35
CA GLU A 348 -2.13 5.74 11.58
C GLU A 348 -3.51 5.78 12.24
N VAL A 349 -4.33 4.79 11.92
CA VAL A 349 -5.53 4.45 12.66
C VAL A 349 -5.42 3.02 13.15
N ARG A 350 -5.69 2.80 14.44
CA ARG A 350 -5.72 1.48 15.05
C ARG A 350 -7.08 1.23 15.68
N GLN A 351 -7.56 0.00 15.56
CA GLN A 351 -8.79 -0.44 16.20
C GLN A 351 -8.50 -1.67 17.05
N ASN A 352 -8.83 -1.61 18.33
CA ASN A 352 -8.58 -2.69 19.31
C ASN A 352 -7.11 -3.19 19.28
N GLY A 353 -6.16 -2.28 19.06
CA GLY A 353 -4.73 -2.56 18.97
C GLY A 353 -4.21 -2.99 17.58
N GLY A 354 -5.08 -3.34 16.64
CA GLY A 354 -4.73 -3.68 15.27
C GLY A 354 -4.75 -2.47 14.34
N PHE A 355 -3.85 -2.46 13.34
CA PHE A 355 -3.86 -1.42 12.30
C PHE A 355 -5.05 -1.60 11.37
N ILE A 356 -5.66 -0.49 10.98
CA ILE A 356 -6.68 -0.46 9.94
C ILE A 356 -6.30 0.59 8.90
N ASN A 357 -6.72 0.35 7.66
CA ASN A 357 -6.51 1.33 6.60
C ASN A 357 -7.29 2.61 6.93
N PRO A 358 -6.61 3.78 7.08
CA PRO A 358 -7.25 5.04 7.45
C PRO A 358 -8.39 5.46 6.52
N TRP A 359 -8.34 5.08 5.25
CA TRP A 359 -9.39 5.37 4.27
C TRP A 359 -10.75 4.75 4.59
N TYR A 360 -10.80 3.72 5.45
CA TYR A 360 -12.08 3.12 5.86
C TYR A 360 -12.87 3.97 6.84
N VAL A 361 -12.21 4.91 7.51
CA VAL A 361 -12.82 5.73 8.58
C VAL A 361 -12.75 7.23 8.30
N LEU A 362 -11.81 7.71 7.48
CA LEU A 362 -11.70 9.11 7.09
C LEU A 362 -12.86 9.52 6.19
N GLN A 363 -13.41 10.74 6.42
CA GLN A 363 -14.53 11.33 5.68
C GLN A 363 -14.06 12.57 4.91
#